data_cbcf60ae791a2da7a93bdacfbef797e6
#
_entry.id   cbcf60ae791a2da7a93bdacfbef797e6
#
_cell.length_a   1.000
_cell.length_b   1.000
_cell.length_c   1.000
_cell.angle_alpha   90.00
_cell.angle_beta   90.00
_cell.angle_gamma   90.00
#
_symmetry.space_group_name_H-M   'P 1'
#
loop_
_entity.id
_entity.type
_entity.pdbx_description
1 polymer ?
#
loop_
_entity_poly.entity_id
_entity_poly.type
_entity_poly.pdbx_seq_one_letter_code
_entity_poly.pdbx_strand_id
1 'polypeptide(L)'
;MIKIAHLADIHIHNNARFDEYEQVFEKLYKSLKKEKPQIICIVGDLFDMFIEISNESKIVAGNFLNNLSTYCDELIVVPGNHDLRKRNLKRINSVETIVKLIDNKKVKYLEKSGFFDDELFPITWVNWFHSDKNTDPWKDIPHTKNKNRIYIDLFHDPINGCVNDIGYIFEKSNYRKITDFKGDYSFFGDIHKKQFFKQEYTEIEVEENEIEKYINNGWEIV
;
A
#
# COMPACT_ATOMS: atom_id res chain seq x y z
N MET A 1 11.76 12.80 -11.27
CA MET A 1 10.39 12.45 -10.76
C MET A 1 10.37 10.95 -10.56
N ILE A 2 9.99 10.46 -9.36
CA ILE A 2 9.85 9.03 -9.08
C ILE A 2 8.42 8.62 -9.44
N LYS A 3 8.25 7.56 -10.24
CA LYS A 3 6.94 7.01 -10.60
C LYS A 3 6.69 5.75 -9.78
N ILE A 4 5.58 5.70 -9.08
CA ILE A 4 5.17 4.59 -8.22
C ILE A 4 3.87 4.01 -8.77
N ALA A 5 3.79 2.69 -8.92
CA ALA A 5 2.56 1.98 -9.18
C ALA A 5 2.00 1.44 -7.86
N HIS A 6 0.79 1.83 -7.52
CA HIS A 6 0.07 1.35 -6.33
C HIS A 6 -0.92 0.26 -6.74
N LEU A 7 -0.80 -0.90 -6.12
CA LEU A 7 -1.66 -2.06 -6.25
C LEU A 7 -2.18 -2.45 -4.87
N ALA A 8 -3.38 -3.01 -4.79
CA ALA A 8 -3.97 -3.59 -3.58
C ALA A 8 -5.02 -4.64 -3.97
N ASP A 9 -5.47 -5.42 -3.02
CA ASP A 9 -6.66 -6.28 -3.15
C ASP A 9 -6.61 -7.23 -4.35
N ILE A 10 -5.51 -7.98 -4.47
CA ILE A 10 -5.29 -8.93 -5.58
C ILE A 10 -6.18 -10.16 -5.42
N HIS A 11 -6.40 -10.59 -4.17
CA HIS A 11 -7.27 -11.70 -3.78
C HIS A 11 -7.06 -12.96 -4.61
N ILE A 12 -5.85 -13.51 -4.61
CA ILE A 12 -5.59 -14.79 -5.27
C ILE A 12 -6.40 -15.88 -4.58
N HIS A 13 -7.44 -16.38 -5.27
CA HIS A 13 -8.33 -17.41 -4.76
C HIS A 13 -7.66 -18.76 -4.69
N ASN A 14 -8.22 -19.62 -3.83
CA ASN A 14 -7.80 -21.00 -3.70
C ASN A 14 -8.49 -21.88 -4.76
N ASN A 15 -7.70 -22.67 -5.48
CA ASN A 15 -8.19 -23.70 -6.45
C ASN A 15 -9.16 -23.21 -7.54
N ALA A 16 -9.18 -21.90 -7.85
CA ALA A 16 -10.12 -21.37 -8.83
C ALA A 16 -9.55 -20.18 -9.60
N ARG A 17 -10.07 -19.97 -10.81
CA ARG A 17 -9.89 -18.75 -11.62
C ARG A 17 -8.45 -18.47 -12.07
N PHE A 18 -7.55 -19.45 -12.10
CA PHE A 18 -6.14 -19.23 -12.46
C PHE A 18 -5.96 -18.67 -13.86
N ASP A 19 -6.74 -19.13 -14.85
CA ASP A 19 -6.71 -18.61 -16.21
C ASP A 19 -7.13 -17.13 -16.27
N GLU A 20 -8.05 -16.71 -15.38
CA GLU A 20 -8.47 -15.32 -15.28
C GLU A 20 -7.35 -14.44 -14.71
N TYR A 21 -6.62 -14.93 -13.69
CA TYR A 21 -5.46 -14.22 -13.15
C TYR A 21 -4.39 -14.03 -14.22
N GLU A 22 -4.07 -15.06 -15.01
CA GLU A 22 -3.10 -14.93 -16.08
C GLU A 22 -3.48 -13.81 -17.07
N GLN A 23 -4.76 -13.77 -17.48
CA GLN A 23 -5.24 -12.72 -18.40
C GLN A 23 -5.19 -11.32 -17.77
N VAL A 24 -5.52 -11.17 -16.49
CA VAL A 24 -5.50 -9.89 -15.79
C VAL A 24 -4.06 -9.43 -15.57
N PHE A 25 -3.19 -10.34 -15.12
CA PHE A 25 -1.78 -10.05 -14.90
C PHE A 25 -1.07 -9.66 -16.20
N GLU A 26 -1.37 -10.32 -17.31
CA GLU A 26 -0.85 -9.94 -18.63
C GLU A 26 -1.20 -8.48 -19.01
N LYS A 27 -2.45 -8.06 -18.74
CA LYS A 27 -2.87 -6.67 -18.97
C LYS A 27 -2.12 -5.70 -18.05
N LEU A 28 -1.95 -6.07 -16.79
CA LEU A 28 -1.18 -5.29 -15.82
C LEU A 28 0.27 -5.16 -16.27
N TYR A 29 0.94 -6.25 -16.67
CA TYR A 29 2.33 -6.23 -17.14
C TYR A 29 2.52 -5.35 -18.38
N LYS A 30 1.56 -5.36 -19.31
CA LYS A 30 1.58 -4.45 -20.48
C LYS A 30 1.50 -2.99 -20.04
N SER A 31 0.68 -2.67 -19.05
CA SER A 31 0.58 -1.32 -18.48
C SER A 31 1.87 -0.91 -17.78
N LEU A 32 2.43 -1.78 -16.95
CA LEU A 32 3.69 -1.52 -16.23
C LEU A 32 4.86 -1.32 -17.21
N LYS A 33 4.92 -2.11 -18.28
CA LYS A 33 5.93 -1.95 -19.34
C LYS A 33 5.84 -0.59 -20.04
N LYS A 34 4.62 -0.06 -20.21
CA LYS A 34 4.38 1.26 -20.79
C LYS A 34 4.74 2.37 -19.80
N GLU A 35 4.26 2.26 -18.57
CA GLU A 35 4.40 3.29 -17.53
C GLU A 35 5.79 3.35 -16.91
N LYS A 36 6.52 2.23 -16.87
CA LYS A 36 7.88 2.10 -16.35
C LYS A 36 8.03 2.71 -14.93
N PRO A 37 7.27 2.21 -13.94
CA PRO A 37 7.44 2.67 -12.57
C PRO A 37 8.81 2.26 -12.04
N GLN A 38 9.43 3.09 -11.23
CA GLN A 38 10.63 2.71 -10.47
C GLN A 38 10.27 1.85 -9.27
N ILE A 39 9.10 2.10 -8.68
CA ILE A 39 8.61 1.36 -7.52
C ILE A 39 7.23 0.80 -7.81
N ILE A 40 6.98 -0.42 -7.38
CA ILE A 40 5.65 -0.99 -7.28
C ILE A 40 5.35 -1.22 -5.80
N CYS A 41 4.15 -0.88 -5.36
CA CYS A 41 3.71 -1.05 -3.98
C CYS A 41 2.43 -1.88 -3.95
N ILE A 42 2.41 -3.01 -3.22
CA ILE A 42 1.23 -3.83 -2.96
C ILE A 42 0.78 -3.57 -1.54
N VAL A 43 -0.37 -2.93 -1.37
CA VAL A 43 -0.92 -2.52 -0.08
C VAL A 43 -2.04 -3.47 0.33
N GLY A 44 -1.63 -4.70 0.70
CA GLY A 44 -2.49 -5.72 1.32
C GLY A 44 -3.29 -6.60 0.37
N ASP A 45 -3.79 -7.66 0.95
CA ASP A 45 -4.69 -8.68 0.39
C ASP A 45 -4.18 -9.29 -0.92
N LEU A 46 -2.97 -9.88 -0.83
CA LEU A 46 -2.42 -10.67 -1.91
C LEU A 46 -3.25 -11.96 -2.11
N PHE A 47 -3.68 -12.59 -1.02
CA PHE A 47 -4.54 -13.78 -1.03
C PHE A 47 -5.97 -13.45 -0.59
N ASP A 48 -6.92 -14.21 -1.11
CA ASP A 48 -8.33 -14.10 -0.71
C ASP A 48 -8.59 -14.64 0.70
N MET A 49 -7.82 -15.63 1.15
CA MET A 49 -7.92 -16.22 2.49
C MET A 49 -6.56 -16.66 3.04
N PHE A 50 -6.36 -16.44 4.35
CA PHE A 50 -5.18 -16.94 5.05
C PHE A 50 -5.16 -18.46 5.23
N ILE A 51 -6.32 -19.07 5.45
CA ILE A 51 -6.48 -20.52 5.68
C ILE A 51 -6.79 -21.16 4.34
N GLU A 52 -6.27 -22.37 4.09
CA GLU A 52 -6.53 -23.16 2.87
C GLU A 52 -5.90 -22.58 1.59
N ILE A 53 -4.71 -22.00 1.69
CA ILE A 53 -3.95 -21.59 0.50
C ILE A 53 -3.38 -22.85 -0.18
N SER A 54 -3.83 -23.13 -1.39
CA SER A 54 -3.33 -24.25 -2.19
C SER A 54 -1.89 -24.05 -2.63
N ASN A 55 -1.24 -25.11 -3.07
CA ASN A 55 0.10 -25.01 -3.62
C ASN A 55 0.12 -24.20 -4.92
N GLU A 56 -0.93 -24.35 -5.74
CA GLU A 56 -1.13 -23.61 -6.98
C GLU A 56 -1.22 -22.11 -6.70
N SER A 57 -2.03 -21.69 -5.71
CA SER A 57 -2.15 -20.29 -5.31
C SER A 57 -0.82 -19.71 -4.85
N LYS A 58 0.00 -20.49 -4.13
CA LYS A 58 1.35 -20.07 -3.71
C LYS A 58 2.28 -19.89 -4.91
N ILE A 59 2.20 -20.80 -5.89
CA ILE A 59 2.99 -20.70 -7.13
C ILE A 59 2.57 -19.45 -7.92
N VAL A 60 1.26 -19.22 -8.08
CA VAL A 60 0.72 -18.03 -8.76
C VAL A 60 1.20 -16.75 -8.08
N ALA A 61 1.10 -16.67 -6.74
CA ALA A 61 1.56 -15.52 -5.98
C ALA A 61 3.08 -15.29 -6.12
N GLY A 62 3.88 -16.35 -6.00
CA GLY A 62 5.33 -16.28 -6.17
C GLY A 62 5.73 -15.81 -7.57
N ASN A 63 5.11 -16.36 -8.61
CA ASN A 63 5.32 -15.94 -9.99
C ASN A 63 4.88 -14.50 -10.22
N PHE A 64 3.75 -14.09 -9.66
CA PHE A 64 3.24 -12.72 -9.74
C PHE A 64 4.25 -11.72 -9.16
N LEU A 65 4.73 -11.93 -7.93
CA LEU A 65 5.71 -11.05 -7.29
C LEU A 65 7.04 -11.02 -8.07
N ASN A 66 7.53 -12.18 -8.53
CA ASN A 66 8.74 -12.24 -9.33
C ASN A 66 8.58 -11.48 -10.68
N ASN A 67 7.45 -11.65 -11.36
CA ASN A 67 7.19 -10.94 -12.60
C ASN A 67 7.08 -9.42 -12.36
N LEU A 68 6.35 -8.98 -11.33
CA LEU A 68 6.27 -7.55 -10.99
C LEU A 68 7.65 -6.94 -10.76
N SER A 69 8.54 -7.65 -10.07
CA SER A 69 9.90 -7.18 -9.79
C SER A 69 10.76 -6.95 -11.04
N THR A 70 10.35 -7.51 -12.20
CA THR A 70 11.04 -7.25 -13.48
C THR A 70 10.68 -5.89 -14.08
N TYR A 71 9.59 -5.27 -13.63
CA TYR A 71 9.09 -3.98 -14.14
C TYR A 71 9.43 -2.79 -13.23
N CYS A 72 10.15 -3.01 -12.14
CA CYS A 72 10.54 -1.95 -11.20
C CYS A 72 11.95 -2.16 -10.67
N ASP A 73 12.47 -1.17 -9.99
CA ASP A 73 13.72 -1.27 -9.24
C ASP A 73 13.47 -1.88 -7.86
N GLU A 74 12.30 -1.60 -7.26
CA GLU A 74 11.89 -2.10 -5.96
C GLU A 74 10.38 -2.41 -5.90
N LEU A 75 10.03 -3.52 -5.23
CA LEU A 75 8.66 -3.95 -4.97
C LEU A 75 8.41 -3.97 -3.47
N ILE A 76 7.59 -3.03 -2.98
CA ILE A 76 7.18 -2.96 -1.56
C ILE A 76 5.90 -3.79 -1.39
N VAL A 77 5.87 -4.65 -0.38
CA VAL A 77 4.72 -5.51 -0.09
C VAL A 77 4.37 -5.42 1.39
N VAL A 78 3.12 -5.12 1.68
CA VAL A 78 2.54 -5.20 3.01
C VAL A 78 1.36 -6.17 3.01
N PRO A 79 1.10 -6.92 4.08
CA PRO A 79 -0.05 -7.81 4.14
C PRO A 79 -1.32 -7.05 4.47
N GLY A 80 -2.44 -7.56 3.98
CA GLY A 80 -3.77 -7.11 4.37
C GLY A 80 -4.43 -8.04 5.40
N ASN A 81 -5.72 -7.82 5.63
CA ASN A 81 -6.48 -8.56 6.62
C ASN A 81 -6.75 -10.02 6.22
N HIS A 82 -6.81 -10.31 4.91
CA HIS A 82 -6.99 -11.67 4.37
C HIS A 82 -5.69 -12.48 4.38
N ASP A 83 -4.54 -11.83 4.44
CA ASP A 83 -3.22 -12.49 4.49
C ASP A 83 -2.84 -12.95 5.90
N LEU A 84 -3.59 -12.53 6.93
CA LEU A 84 -3.24 -12.67 8.35
C LEU A 84 -4.22 -13.57 9.11
N ARG A 85 -3.69 -14.35 10.07
CA ARG A 85 -4.54 -15.13 10.97
C ARG A 85 -5.03 -14.26 12.12
N LYS A 86 -6.28 -13.79 12.06
CA LYS A 86 -6.92 -12.89 13.05
C LYS A 86 -6.77 -13.32 14.53
N ARG A 87 -6.66 -14.63 14.81
CA ARG A 87 -6.54 -15.16 16.19
C ARG A 87 -5.12 -15.43 16.65
N ASN A 88 -4.12 -15.31 15.79
CA ASN A 88 -2.71 -15.56 16.15
C ASN A 88 -1.78 -14.75 15.25
N LEU A 89 -1.64 -13.49 15.57
CA LEU A 89 -0.86 -12.49 14.82
C LEU A 89 0.66 -12.70 14.90
N LYS A 90 1.11 -13.60 15.81
CA LYS A 90 2.54 -13.97 15.92
C LYS A 90 2.97 -15.05 14.94
N ARG A 91 2.01 -15.68 14.23
CA ARG A 91 2.36 -16.64 13.19
C ARG A 91 2.81 -15.93 11.93
N ILE A 92 3.79 -16.53 11.28
CA ILE A 92 4.19 -16.17 9.92
C ILE A 92 2.94 -16.11 9.02
N ASN A 93 2.75 -15.03 8.31
CA ASN A 93 1.59 -14.86 7.43
C ASN A 93 1.89 -15.40 6.02
N SER A 94 0.85 -15.43 5.17
CA SER A 94 0.96 -16.00 3.84
C SER A 94 1.88 -15.20 2.93
N VAL A 95 1.82 -13.88 2.98
CA VAL A 95 2.68 -13.00 2.17
C VAL A 95 4.14 -13.14 2.57
N GLU A 96 4.43 -13.08 3.87
CA GLU A 96 5.78 -13.28 4.41
C GLU A 96 6.36 -14.63 3.97
N THR A 97 5.54 -15.69 3.98
CA THR A 97 5.95 -17.01 3.52
C THR A 97 6.38 -16.99 2.06
N ILE A 98 5.57 -16.37 1.18
CA ILE A 98 5.90 -16.30 -0.25
C ILE A 98 7.16 -15.45 -0.49
N VAL A 99 7.25 -14.28 0.14
CA VAL A 99 8.43 -13.41 -0.01
C VAL A 99 9.71 -14.14 0.40
N LYS A 100 9.69 -14.89 1.51
CA LYS A 100 10.84 -15.71 1.93
C LYS A 100 11.18 -16.85 0.96
N LEU A 101 10.16 -17.45 0.34
CA LEU A 101 10.36 -18.57 -0.60
C LEU A 101 10.94 -18.11 -1.95
N ILE A 102 10.52 -16.96 -2.46
CA ILE A 102 11.04 -16.45 -3.73
C ILE A 102 12.46 -15.88 -3.61
N ASP A 103 12.88 -15.50 -2.41
CA ASP A 103 14.22 -14.94 -2.10
C ASP A 103 14.69 -13.87 -3.10
N ASN A 104 13.77 -12.99 -3.50
CA ASN A 104 14.02 -11.94 -4.48
C ASN A 104 14.40 -10.63 -3.78
N LYS A 105 15.63 -10.17 -3.96
CA LYS A 105 16.17 -8.97 -3.28
C LYS A 105 15.45 -7.67 -3.60
N LYS A 106 14.75 -7.60 -4.71
CA LYS A 106 13.92 -6.43 -5.06
C LYS A 106 12.62 -6.37 -4.28
N VAL A 107 12.18 -7.49 -3.67
CA VAL A 107 10.92 -7.57 -2.93
C VAL A 107 11.19 -7.27 -1.46
N LYS A 108 10.67 -6.15 -0.99
CA LYS A 108 10.78 -5.69 0.41
C LYS A 108 9.44 -5.93 1.12
N TYR A 109 9.44 -6.78 2.12
CA TYR A 109 8.29 -7.03 2.95
C TYR A 109 8.37 -6.20 4.23
N LEU A 110 7.36 -5.38 4.52
CA LEU A 110 7.30 -4.58 5.73
C LEU A 110 6.45 -5.31 6.79
N GLU A 111 7.12 -5.89 7.77
CA GLU A 111 6.55 -6.86 8.72
C GLU A 111 5.89 -6.26 9.98
N LYS A 112 5.97 -4.94 10.18
CA LYS A 112 5.46 -4.26 11.39
C LYS A 112 5.12 -2.81 11.12
N SER A 113 4.38 -2.19 12.05
CA SER A 113 4.18 -0.74 12.03
C SER A 113 5.49 0.01 12.26
N GLY A 114 5.69 1.10 11.54
CA GLY A 114 6.88 1.94 11.71
C GLY A 114 7.31 2.68 10.47
N PHE A 115 8.48 3.28 10.58
CA PHE A 115 9.14 4.05 9.55
C PHE A 115 10.27 3.21 8.94
N PHE A 116 10.28 3.08 7.63
CA PHE A 116 11.25 2.30 6.87
C PHE A 116 11.86 3.19 5.80
N ASP A 117 13.10 3.57 6.00
CA ASP A 117 13.82 4.35 5.00
C ASP A 117 14.19 3.50 3.81
N ASP A 118 13.76 3.93 2.64
CA ASP A 118 14.15 3.30 1.39
C ASP A 118 15.64 3.56 1.10
N GLU A 119 16.35 2.53 0.64
CA GLU A 119 17.79 2.62 0.37
C GLU A 119 18.11 3.19 -1.02
N LEU A 120 17.19 3.03 -1.98
CA LEU A 120 17.39 3.45 -3.37
C LEU A 120 16.80 4.83 -3.65
N PHE A 121 15.74 5.20 -2.92
CA PHE A 121 14.96 6.41 -3.16
C PHE A 121 14.86 7.27 -1.90
N PRO A 122 14.70 8.59 -2.03
CA PRO A 122 14.49 9.48 -0.88
C PRO A 122 13.05 9.36 -0.33
N ILE A 123 12.63 8.13 -0.03
CA ILE A 123 11.30 7.79 0.48
C ILE A 123 11.44 7.12 1.84
N THR A 124 10.54 7.47 2.75
CA THR A 124 10.30 6.76 4.00
C THR A 124 8.90 6.16 3.94
N TRP A 125 8.82 4.85 3.95
CA TRP A 125 7.57 4.11 4.01
C TRP A 125 7.06 4.11 5.46
N VAL A 126 5.86 4.59 5.68
CA VAL A 126 5.20 4.59 6.99
C VAL A 126 4.16 3.48 6.99
N ASN A 127 4.56 2.32 7.47
CA ASN A 127 3.68 1.16 7.47
C ASN A 127 2.77 1.14 8.69
N TRP A 128 1.47 1.06 8.45
CA TRP A 128 0.42 0.85 9.43
C TRP A 128 0.02 -0.63 9.40
N PHE A 129 0.79 -1.46 10.08
CA PHE A 129 0.64 -2.91 9.96
C PHE A 129 -0.73 -3.36 10.48
N HIS A 130 -1.49 -4.07 9.64
CA HIS A 130 -2.87 -4.45 9.95
C HIS A 130 -3.02 -5.24 11.27
N SER A 131 -2.06 -6.07 11.62
CA SER A 131 -2.05 -6.83 12.89
C SER A 131 -1.86 -5.97 14.12
N ASP A 132 -1.40 -4.76 13.95
CA ASP A 132 -1.03 -3.83 15.01
C ASP A 132 -1.96 -2.61 15.02
N LYS A 133 -3.27 -2.89 14.98
CA LYS A 133 -4.33 -1.88 14.81
C LYS A 133 -4.32 -0.76 15.85
N ASN A 134 -3.72 -1.01 17.01
CA ASN A 134 -3.65 -0.02 18.10
C ASN A 134 -2.42 0.90 17.97
N THR A 135 -1.45 0.55 17.14
CA THR A 135 -0.26 1.37 16.93
C THR A 135 -0.52 2.43 15.86
N ASP A 136 -0.30 3.66 16.22
CA ASP A 136 -0.25 4.80 15.31
C ASP A 136 1.23 5.17 15.10
N PRO A 137 1.82 4.87 13.93
CA PRO A 137 3.24 5.13 13.71
C PRO A 137 3.64 6.58 14.01
N TRP A 138 2.78 7.54 13.68
CA TRP A 138 3.06 8.95 13.86
C TRP A 138 3.00 9.43 15.32
N LYS A 139 2.29 8.69 16.20
CA LYS A 139 2.15 9.04 17.62
C LYS A 139 2.98 8.15 18.52
N ASP A 140 3.01 6.86 18.21
CA ASP A 140 3.50 5.84 19.13
C ASP A 140 4.96 5.45 18.88
N ILE A 141 5.48 5.74 17.67
CA ILE A 141 6.85 5.40 17.31
C ILE A 141 7.69 6.68 17.18
N PRO A 142 8.72 6.86 18.04
CA PRO A 142 9.58 8.02 17.94
C PRO A 142 10.22 8.15 16.57
N HIS A 143 9.95 9.25 15.90
CA HIS A 143 10.53 9.55 14.59
C HIS A 143 10.68 11.06 14.40
N THR A 144 11.77 11.47 13.75
CA THR A 144 11.99 12.86 13.34
C THR A 144 11.96 12.95 11.83
N LYS A 145 11.00 13.68 11.28
CA LYS A 145 10.86 13.86 9.83
C LYS A 145 12.16 14.46 9.24
N ASN A 146 12.73 13.76 8.27
CA ASN A 146 13.82 14.26 7.46
C ASN A 146 13.24 15.05 6.27
N LYS A 147 13.48 16.35 6.19
CA LYS A 147 12.95 17.24 5.14
C LYS A 147 13.38 16.86 3.72
N ASN A 148 14.40 16.04 3.57
CA ASN A 148 14.91 15.58 2.27
C ASN A 148 14.28 14.25 1.82
N ARG A 149 13.28 13.73 2.54
CA ARG A 149 12.59 12.49 2.22
C ARG A 149 11.08 12.70 2.06
N ILE A 150 10.48 11.94 1.18
CA ILE A 150 9.03 11.88 0.98
C ILE A 150 8.49 10.78 1.88
N TYR A 151 7.46 11.06 2.65
CA TYR A 151 6.83 10.11 3.55
C TYR A 151 5.55 9.57 2.90
N ILE A 152 5.46 8.24 2.78
CA ILE A 152 4.30 7.58 2.18
C ILE A 152 3.69 6.62 3.19
N ASP A 153 2.47 6.91 3.65
CA ASP A 153 1.69 6.02 4.50
C ASP A 153 1.15 4.83 3.69
N LEU A 154 1.29 3.62 4.24
CA LEU A 154 0.74 2.38 3.70
C LEU A 154 -0.26 1.82 4.71
N PHE A 155 -1.52 1.72 4.34
CA PHE A 155 -2.58 1.31 5.23
C PHE A 155 -3.61 0.43 4.53
N HIS A 156 -3.96 -0.70 5.15
CA HIS A 156 -4.90 -1.65 4.60
C HIS A 156 -6.04 -1.94 5.60
N ASP A 157 -7.00 -1.05 5.61
CA ASP A 157 -8.30 -1.15 6.32
C ASP A 157 -9.18 0.00 5.78
N PRO A 158 -10.52 -0.04 5.93
CA PRO A 158 -11.37 1.09 5.57
C PRO A 158 -11.04 2.32 6.41
N ILE A 159 -11.10 3.47 5.78
CA ILE A 159 -11.00 4.77 6.47
C ILE A 159 -12.39 5.40 6.59
N ASN A 160 -12.58 6.25 7.59
CA ASN A 160 -13.85 6.93 7.80
C ASN A 160 -14.21 7.81 6.59
N GLY A 161 -15.42 7.64 6.07
CA GLY A 161 -15.94 8.34 4.89
C GLY A 161 -15.60 7.68 3.54
N CYS A 162 -14.84 6.56 3.50
CA CYS A 162 -14.66 5.83 2.24
C CYS A 162 -15.93 5.10 1.81
N VAL A 163 -16.04 4.83 0.51
CA VAL A 163 -17.22 4.24 -0.12
C VAL A 163 -16.81 2.96 -0.84
N ASN A 164 -17.49 1.84 -0.63
CA ASN A 164 -17.24 0.61 -1.36
C ASN A 164 -17.96 0.57 -2.73
N ASP A 165 -17.78 -0.51 -3.48
CA ASP A 165 -18.31 -0.70 -4.84
C ASP A 165 -19.85 -0.63 -4.91
N ILE A 166 -20.54 -1.03 -3.83
CA ILE A 166 -22.01 -1.00 -3.75
C ILE A 166 -22.55 0.30 -3.15
N GLY A 167 -21.70 1.29 -2.89
CA GLY A 167 -22.11 2.60 -2.38
C GLY A 167 -22.26 2.70 -0.87
N TYR A 168 -21.84 1.68 -0.10
CA TYR A 168 -21.85 1.76 1.35
C TYR A 168 -20.74 2.69 1.84
N ILE A 169 -21.10 3.64 2.72
CA ILE A 169 -20.17 4.60 3.33
C ILE A 169 -19.70 4.04 4.67
N PHE A 170 -18.39 3.95 4.86
CA PHE A 170 -17.79 3.49 6.11
C PHE A 170 -17.72 4.64 7.12
N GLU A 171 -18.72 4.73 8.00
CA GLU A 171 -18.82 5.76 9.05
C GLU A 171 -18.89 5.11 10.42
N LYS A 172 -17.73 4.75 10.98
CA LYS A 172 -17.63 4.21 12.34
C LYS A 172 -16.56 4.95 13.14
N SER A 173 -16.82 5.18 14.40
CA SER A 173 -15.90 5.88 15.32
C SER A 173 -14.54 5.20 15.48
N ASN A 174 -14.43 3.91 15.17
CA ASN A 174 -13.20 3.14 15.27
C ASN A 174 -12.40 3.08 13.97
N TYR A 175 -12.91 3.62 12.85
CA TYR A 175 -12.12 3.76 11.64
C TYR A 175 -11.14 4.93 11.75
N ARG A 176 -9.96 4.77 11.16
CA ARG A 176 -9.00 5.86 11.01
C ARG A 176 -9.60 6.96 10.14
N LYS A 177 -9.28 8.20 10.46
CA LYS A 177 -9.63 9.35 9.64
C LYS A 177 -8.48 9.66 8.68
N ILE A 178 -8.79 10.28 7.54
CA ILE A 178 -7.75 10.72 6.60
C ILE A 178 -6.71 11.64 7.28
N THR A 179 -7.13 12.42 8.26
CA THR A 179 -6.27 13.33 9.05
C THR A 179 -5.31 12.62 10.02
N ASP A 180 -5.45 11.31 10.22
CA ASP A 180 -4.51 10.54 11.05
C ASP A 180 -3.19 10.28 10.28
N PHE A 181 -3.26 10.21 8.95
CA PHE A 181 -2.12 9.98 8.07
C PHE A 181 -1.37 11.29 7.83
N LYS A 182 -0.08 11.33 8.15
CA LYS A 182 0.74 12.54 8.08
C LYS A 182 1.91 12.43 7.11
N GLY A 183 1.88 11.43 6.25
CA GLY A 183 2.76 11.32 5.10
C GLY A 183 2.44 12.39 4.05
N ASP A 184 3.36 12.59 3.14
CA ASP A 184 3.13 13.47 1.98
C ASP A 184 2.15 12.80 1.00
N TYR A 185 2.08 11.47 1.02
CA TYR A 185 1.10 10.65 0.31
C TYR A 185 0.63 9.49 1.20
N SER A 186 -0.55 8.93 0.88
CA SER A 186 -1.07 7.75 1.55
C SER A 186 -1.67 6.78 0.53
N PHE A 187 -1.26 5.52 0.61
CA PHE A 187 -1.78 4.44 -0.23
C PHE A 187 -2.64 3.52 0.60
N PHE A 188 -3.87 3.27 0.15
CA PHE A 188 -4.88 2.50 0.87
C PHE A 188 -5.27 1.24 0.10
N GLY A 189 -5.52 0.14 0.82
CA GLY A 189 -6.19 -1.06 0.35
C GLY A 189 -7.50 -1.31 1.10
N ASP A 190 -8.14 -2.49 0.89
CA ASP A 190 -9.40 -2.96 1.51
C ASP A 190 -10.69 -2.21 1.04
N ILE A 191 -10.56 -1.15 0.25
CA ILE A 191 -11.72 -0.33 -0.14
C ILE A 191 -12.35 -0.81 -1.45
N HIS A 192 -11.61 -1.54 -2.29
CA HIS A 192 -11.93 -2.08 -3.62
C HIS A 192 -12.36 -1.03 -4.67
N LYS A 193 -12.93 0.08 -4.26
CA LYS A 193 -13.33 1.16 -5.15
C LYS A 193 -12.24 2.21 -5.25
N LYS A 194 -11.75 2.45 -6.47
CA LYS A 194 -10.78 3.53 -6.72
C LYS A 194 -11.38 4.87 -6.32
N GLN A 195 -10.76 5.56 -5.39
CA GLN A 195 -11.14 6.89 -4.94
C GLN A 195 -9.92 7.67 -4.45
N PHE A 196 -10.03 8.98 -4.44
CA PHE A 196 -9.01 9.88 -3.96
C PHE A 196 -9.58 10.67 -2.79
N PHE A 197 -8.79 10.78 -1.72
CA PHE A 197 -9.09 11.61 -0.58
C PHE A 197 -8.20 12.84 -0.65
N LYS A 198 -8.80 14.02 -0.63
CA LYS A 198 -8.07 15.25 -0.36
C LYS A 198 -8.17 15.53 1.13
N GLN A 199 -7.06 15.81 1.80
CA GLN A 199 -7.14 16.47 3.09
C GLN A 199 -7.78 17.84 2.80
N GLU A 200 -8.81 18.20 3.56
CA GLU A 200 -9.30 19.58 3.54
C GLU A 200 -8.15 20.43 4.09
N TYR A 201 -7.47 21.12 3.20
CA TYR A 201 -6.49 22.09 3.59
C TYR A 201 -7.24 23.20 4.33
N THR A 202 -6.77 23.55 5.51
CA THR A 202 -7.14 24.80 6.14
C THR A 202 -6.75 25.88 5.13
N GLU A 203 -7.70 26.71 4.68
CA GLU A 203 -7.39 27.88 3.85
C GLU A 203 -6.29 28.66 4.57
N ILE A 204 -5.13 28.76 3.95
CA ILE A 204 -4.04 29.57 4.45
C ILE A 204 -4.10 30.82 3.61
N GLU A 205 -4.39 31.97 4.25
CA GLU A 205 -4.15 33.26 3.60
C GLU A 205 -2.64 33.39 3.33
N VAL A 206 -2.28 33.32 2.06
CA VAL A 206 -0.89 33.44 1.60
C VAL A 206 -0.72 34.78 0.93
N GLU A 207 0.30 35.51 1.31
CA GLU A 207 0.64 36.77 0.61
C GLU A 207 1.03 36.45 -0.85
N GLU A 208 0.64 37.32 -1.80
CA GLU A 208 0.83 37.15 -3.25
C GLU A 208 2.27 36.76 -3.64
N ASN A 209 3.26 37.24 -2.89
CA ASN A 209 4.70 37.00 -3.12
C ASN A 209 5.14 35.55 -2.69
N GLU A 210 4.30 34.78 -1.99
CA GLU A 210 4.58 33.42 -1.55
C GLU A 210 3.85 32.35 -2.36
N ILE A 211 2.92 32.75 -3.23
CA ILE A 211 2.06 31.85 -4.01
C ILE A 211 2.87 30.81 -4.81
N GLU A 212 3.93 31.24 -5.51
CA GLU A 212 4.79 30.32 -6.29
C GLU A 212 5.43 29.22 -5.43
N LYS A 213 5.77 29.53 -4.18
CA LYS A 213 6.35 28.57 -3.24
C LYS A 213 5.36 27.46 -2.87
N TYR A 214 4.08 27.80 -2.74
CA TYR A 214 3.03 26.81 -2.40
C TYR A 214 2.62 26.01 -3.63
N ILE A 215 2.50 26.60 -4.80
CA ILE A 215 2.21 25.90 -6.07
C ILE A 215 3.31 24.88 -6.38
N ASN A 216 4.60 25.24 -6.21
CA ASN A 216 5.72 24.33 -6.41
C ASN A 216 5.76 23.16 -5.41
N ASN A 217 5.05 23.28 -4.29
CA ASN A 217 4.87 22.23 -3.29
C ASN A 217 3.56 21.42 -3.49
N GLY A 218 2.84 21.63 -4.61
CA GLY A 218 1.66 20.82 -4.98
C GLY A 218 0.33 21.36 -4.45
N TRP A 219 0.28 22.63 -4.01
CA TRP A 219 -0.97 23.29 -3.62
C TRP A 219 -1.70 23.82 -4.86
N GLU A 220 -3.03 23.66 -4.88
CA GLU A 220 -3.89 24.31 -5.87
C GLU A 220 -4.46 25.59 -5.27
N ILE A 221 -4.42 26.69 -6.04
CA ILE A 221 -5.12 27.92 -5.69
C ILE A 221 -6.59 27.71 -6.10
N VAL A 222 -7.49 27.85 -5.16
CA VAL A 222 -8.94 27.78 -5.39
C VAL A 222 -9.50 29.19 -5.55
#